data_45a7e1e7dabef96fdf123b68e03f6ca8
#
_entry.id   45a7e1e7dabef96fdf123b68e03f6ca8
#
_cell.length_a   1.000
_cell.length_b   1.000
_cell.length_c   1.000
_cell.angle_alpha   90.00
_cell.angle_beta   90.00
_cell.angle_gamma   90.00
#
_symmetry.space_group_name_H-M   'P 1'
#
loop_
_entity.id
_entity.type
_entity.pdbx_description
1 polymer ?
#
loop_
_entity_poly.entity_id
_entity_poly.type
_entity_poly.pdbx_seq_one_letter_code
_entity_poly.pdbx_strand_id
1 'polypeptide(L)'
;KGKAGGLVDTSKKISQDLLLNAHSEYTQLLEHISTVTAEYVTAYMEKYRFALIAPLALSLPHPVTAQATTLTIDNFDELAAGKTGDLMKYLYRLGTVQAQKYPQGLGNYRYWHCEVFPMAPHNEQLHRSLLFMFYLNDVEDGGETEFFYQKKSIRPRVGRMVIAPAYFTHTHRGCVPVSGDKYILTSWVLMQRAENLYA
;
A
#
# COMPACT_ATOMS: atom_id res chain seq x y z
N LYS A 1 1.66 19.96 -7.81
CA LYS A 1 1.96 19.09 -8.96
C LYS A 1 2.45 17.75 -8.46
N GLY A 2 1.99 16.66 -9.09
CA GLY A 2 2.41 15.31 -8.77
C GLY A 2 3.88 15.04 -9.09
N LYS A 3 4.49 14.15 -8.30
CA LYS A 3 5.88 13.73 -8.47
C LYS A 3 5.96 12.29 -8.96
N ALA A 4 6.96 11.98 -9.79
CA ALA A 4 7.38 10.65 -10.18
C ALA A 4 8.83 10.47 -9.75
N GLY A 5 9.15 9.44 -8.93
CA GLY A 5 10.50 9.26 -8.39
C GLY A 5 11.03 10.46 -7.58
N GLY A 6 10.15 11.18 -6.88
CA GLY A 6 10.51 12.37 -6.09
C GLY A 6 10.57 13.69 -6.88
N LEU A 7 10.54 13.66 -8.21
CA LEU A 7 10.65 14.84 -9.08
C LEU A 7 9.35 15.11 -9.84
N VAL A 8 9.08 16.40 -10.14
CA VAL A 8 7.98 16.79 -11.02
C VAL A 8 8.43 16.58 -12.47
N ASP A 9 7.86 15.55 -13.11
CA ASP A 9 8.11 15.21 -14.51
C ASP A 9 6.78 14.92 -15.20
N THR A 10 6.28 15.91 -15.95
CA THR A 10 4.99 15.83 -16.64
C THR A 10 4.97 14.85 -17.81
N SER A 11 6.13 14.41 -18.29
CA SER A 11 6.21 13.33 -19.28
C SER A 11 5.84 11.97 -18.69
N LYS A 12 6.00 11.81 -17.37
CA LYS A 12 5.72 10.56 -16.61
C LYS A 12 4.40 10.61 -15.87
N LYS A 13 4.12 11.75 -15.17
CA LYS A 13 2.95 11.90 -14.31
C LYS A 13 2.36 13.30 -14.42
N ILE A 14 1.05 13.38 -14.64
CA ILE A 14 0.27 14.63 -14.59
C ILE A 14 -0.83 14.45 -13.55
N SER A 15 -0.66 15.08 -12.38
CA SER A 15 -1.63 15.07 -11.29
C SER A 15 -1.44 16.29 -10.38
N GLN A 16 -2.43 16.49 -9.51
CA GLN A 16 -2.35 17.39 -8.37
C GLN A 16 -2.37 16.52 -7.11
N ASP A 17 -1.33 16.61 -6.30
CA ASP A 17 -1.14 15.77 -5.13
C ASP A 17 -1.18 16.63 -3.86
N LEU A 18 -1.88 16.13 -2.82
CA LEU A 18 -1.96 16.70 -1.49
C LEU A 18 -1.51 15.65 -0.47
N LEU A 19 -0.49 15.97 0.31
CA LEU A 19 -0.04 15.13 1.42
C LEU A 19 -0.92 15.41 2.65
N LEU A 20 -1.86 14.50 2.95
CA LEU A 20 -2.83 14.70 4.03
C LEU A 20 -2.17 14.82 5.40
N ASN A 21 -1.10 14.06 5.65
CA ASN A 21 -0.38 14.09 6.93
C ASN A 21 0.31 15.43 7.25
N ALA A 22 0.44 16.34 6.28
CA ALA A 22 0.99 17.67 6.49
C ALA A 22 -0.04 18.68 7.03
N HIS A 23 -1.30 18.28 7.20
CA HIS A 23 -2.42 19.14 7.50
C HIS A 23 -3.26 18.56 8.64
N SER A 24 -3.33 19.28 9.76
CA SER A 24 -4.01 18.81 10.98
C SER A 24 -5.53 18.65 10.84
N GLU A 25 -6.14 19.39 9.92
CA GLU A 25 -7.58 19.26 9.62
C GLU A 25 -7.97 17.87 9.10
N TYR A 26 -7.03 17.07 8.61
CA TYR A 26 -7.29 15.69 8.14
C TYR A 26 -7.02 14.60 9.17
N THR A 27 -6.72 14.94 10.44
CA THR A 27 -6.38 13.94 11.48
C THR A 27 -7.45 12.86 11.61
N GLN A 28 -8.72 13.23 11.77
CA GLN A 28 -9.83 12.26 11.89
C GLN A 28 -10.01 11.41 10.63
N LEU A 29 -9.82 12.01 9.44
CA LEU A 29 -9.85 11.27 8.19
C LEU A 29 -8.71 10.26 8.11
N LEU A 30 -7.50 10.64 8.52
CA LEU A 30 -6.33 9.75 8.54
C LEU A 30 -6.51 8.59 9.52
N GLU A 31 -7.11 8.81 10.69
CA GLU A 31 -7.47 7.76 11.65
C GLU A 31 -8.46 6.76 11.04
N HIS A 32 -9.49 7.27 10.37
CA HIS A 32 -10.47 6.43 9.66
C HIS A 32 -9.81 5.61 8.53
N ILE A 33 -9.00 6.25 7.68
CA ILE A 33 -8.25 5.57 6.61
C ILE A 33 -7.35 4.49 7.20
N SER A 34 -6.65 4.79 8.31
CA SER A 34 -5.77 3.83 8.99
C SER A 34 -6.55 2.61 9.48
N THR A 35 -7.70 2.82 10.11
CA THR A 35 -8.55 1.74 10.63
C THR A 35 -9.04 0.83 9.50
N VAL A 36 -9.62 1.40 8.45
CA VAL A 36 -10.12 0.65 7.28
C VAL A 36 -8.96 -0.07 6.58
N THR A 37 -7.83 0.62 6.40
CA THR A 37 -6.64 0.01 5.78
C THR A 37 -6.13 -1.17 6.59
N ALA A 38 -6.04 -1.05 7.91
CA ALA A 38 -5.58 -2.12 8.78
C ALA A 38 -6.46 -3.37 8.69
N GLU A 39 -7.79 -3.20 8.63
CA GLU A 39 -8.74 -4.30 8.44
C GLU A 39 -8.47 -5.07 7.14
N TYR A 40 -8.45 -4.37 6.00
CA TYR A 40 -8.27 -5.02 4.69
C TYR A 40 -6.85 -5.55 4.46
N VAL A 41 -5.82 -4.89 5.00
CA VAL A 41 -4.44 -5.38 4.94
C VAL A 41 -4.29 -6.64 5.81
N THR A 42 -4.94 -6.70 6.98
CA THR A 42 -4.97 -7.91 7.82
C THR A 42 -5.59 -9.07 7.04
N ALA A 43 -6.76 -8.88 6.42
CA ALA A 43 -7.41 -9.89 5.60
C ALA A 43 -6.55 -10.30 4.38
N TYR A 44 -5.83 -9.35 3.78
CA TYR A 44 -4.86 -9.64 2.71
C TYR A 44 -3.73 -10.53 3.22
N MET A 45 -3.16 -10.25 4.41
CA MET A 45 -2.05 -11.02 4.99
C MET A 45 -2.49 -12.39 5.50
N GLU A 46 -3.74 -12.56 5.95
CA GLU A 46 -4.31 -13.88 6.25
C GLU A 46 -4.34 -14.80 5.01
N LYS A 47 -4.63 -14.23 3.85
CA LYS A 47 -4.57 -14.95 2.59
C LYS A 47 -3.13 -15.22 2.12
N TYR A 48 -2.22 -14.27 2.39
CA TYR A 48 -0.82 -14.31 1.94
C TYR A 48 0.12 -14.39 3.15
N ARG A 49 0.00 -15.45 3.96
CA ARG A 49 0.67 -15.63 5.26
C ARG A 49 2.19 -15.48 5.23
N PHE A 50 2.82 -15.78 4.10
CA PHE A 50 4.26 -15.55 3.94
C PHE A 50 4.66 -14.07 4.03
N ALA A 51 3.74 -13.13 3.89
CA ALA A 51 4.01 -11.73 4.23
C ALA A 51 4.36 -11.53 5.72
N LEU A 52 3.86 -12.41 6.60
CA LEU A 52 4.11 -12.37 8.06
C LEU A 52 5.23 -13.33 8.50
N ILE A 53 5.43 -14.44 7.77
CA ILE A 53 6.36 -15.51 8.14
C ILE A 53 7.75 -15.27 7.57
N ALA A 54 7.83 -14.90 6.28
CA ALA A 54 9.09 -14.87 5.54
C ALA A 54 10.04 -13.71 5.88
N PRO A 55 9.56 -12.51 6.29
CA PRO A 55 10.46 -11.40 6.56
C PRO A 55 11.40 -11.63 7.75
N LEU A 56 10.89 -12.27 8.81
CA LEU A 56 11.62 -12.54 10.04
C LEU A 56 11.23 -13.92 10.57
N ALA A 57 12.20 -14.66 11.11
CA ALA A 57 11.96 -15.93 11.79
C ALA A 57 11.38 -15.69 13.19
N LEU A 58 10.11 -15.24 13.25
CA LEU A 58 9.44 -14.95 14.51
C LEU A 58 9.19 -16.22 15.31
N SER A 59 9.35 -16.14 16.64
CA SER A 59 8.93 -17.19 17.56
C SER A 59 7.77 -16.70 18.41
N LEU A 60 6.73 -17.52 18.53
CA LEU A 60 5.57 -17.26 19.38
C LEU A 60 5.50 -18.30 20.51
N PRO A 61 4.93 -17.97 21.65
CA PRO A 61 4.68 -18.96 22.70
C PRO A 61 3.64 -19.97 22.19
N HIS A 62 3.98 -21.25 22.30
CA HIS A 62 3.07 -22.34 21.97
C HIS A 62 1.88 -22.33 22.95
N PRO A 63 0.63 -22.42 22.48
CA PRO A 63 -0.55 -22.21 23.32
C PRO A 63 -0.69 -23.22 24.47
N VAL A 64 -0.11 -24.42 24.33
CA VAL A 64 -0.19 -25.47 25.36
C VAL A 64 1.08 -25.53 26.22
N THR A 65 2.26 -25.50 25.59
CA THR A 65 3.54 -25.72 26.31
C THR A 65 4.22 -24.44 26.77
N ALA A 66 3.76 -23.27 26.30
CA ALA A 66 4.37 -21.95 26.49
C ALA A 66 5.81 -21.83 25.96
N GLN A 67 6.35 -22.86 25.30
CA GLN A 67 7.68 -22.81 24.71
C GLN A 67 7.70 -21.89 23.49
N ALA A 68 8.79 -21.11 23.36
CA ALA A 68 9.02 -20.29 22.16
C ALA A 68 9.18 -21.22 20.94
N THR A 69 8.27 -21.11 19.98
CA THR A 69 8.20 -21.95 18.79
C THR A 69 8.24 -21.06 17.55
N THR A 70 9.16 -21.35 16.62
CA THR A 70 9.28 -20.60 15.37
C THR A 70 8.01 -20.71 14.56
N LEU A 71 7.47 -19.58 14.10
CA LEU A 71 6.28 -19.49 13.27
C LEU A 71 6.61 -19.99 11.85
N THR A 72 5.84 -20.94 11.37
CA THR A 72 5.94 -21.50 10.01
C THR A 72 4.57 -21.54 9.36
N ILE A 73 4.48 -21.91 8.08
CA ILE A 73 3.19 -22.06 7.41
C ILE A 73 2.41 -23.24 7.98
N ASP A 74 3.10 -24.29 8.43
CA ASP A 74 2.47 -25.51 8.93
C ASP A 74 1.85 -25.34 10.32
N ASN A 75 2.40 -24.44 11.15
CA ASN A 75 1.90 -24.18 12.50
C ASN A 75 1.19 -22.81 12.64
N PHE A 76 0.95 -22.11 11.53
CA PHE A 76 0.37 -20.75 11.57
C PHE A 76 -1.00 -20.72 12.25
N ASP A 77 -1.87 -21.66 11.90
CA ASP A 77 -3.22 -21.73 12.47
C ASP A 77 -3.22 -22.08 13.97
N GLU A 78 -2.21 -22.80 14.45
CA GLU A 78 -2.05 -23.13 15.88
C GLU A 78 -1.47 -21.96 16.68
N LEU A 79 -0.40 -21.32 16.18
CA LEU A 79 0.34 -20.31 16.92
C LEU A 79 -0.20 -18.89 16.76
N ALA A 80 -0.76 -18.57 15.58
CA ALA A 80 -1.11 -17.22 15.17
C ALA A 80 -2.59 -17.00 14.87
N ALA A 81 -3.49 -17.98 15.18
CA ALA A 81 -4.93 -17.80 15.03
C ALA A 81 -5.40 -16.54 15.75
N GLY A 82 -6.07 -15.64 15.03
CA GLY A 82 -6.57 -14.36 15.55
C GLY A 82 -5.49 -13.30 15.85
N LYS A 83 -4.20 -13.60 15.61
CA LYS A 83 -3.08 -12.68 15.88
C LYS A 83 -2.52 -12.00 14.63
N THR A 84 -3.11 -12.23 13.45
CA THR A 84 -2.64 -11.66 12.18
C THR A 84 -2.49 -10.14 12.25
N GLY A 85 -3.46 -9.44 12.86
CA GLY A 85 -3.43 -8.00 13.04
C GLY A 85 -2.29 -7.51 13.94
N ASP A 86 -1.96 -8.27 14.99
CA ASP A 86 -0.86 -7.94 15.90
C ASP A 86 0.49 -8.19 15.25
N LEU A 87 0.64 -9.31 14.53
CA LEU A 87 1.84 -9.61 13.72
C LEU A 87 2.04 -8.54 12.64
N MET A 88 0.96 -8.12 11.97
CA MET A 88 1.01 -7.04 11.00
C MET A 88 1.51 -5.74 11.64
N LYS A 89 0.98 -5.33 12.79
CA LYS A 89 1.39 -4.10 13.49
C LYS A 89 2.84 -4.17 14.00
N TYR A 90 3.30 -5.35 14.38
CA TYR A 90 4.68 -5.57 14.79
C TYR A 90 5.65 -5.44 13.61
N LEU A 91 5.34 -6.10 12.49
CA LEU A 91 6.24 -6.17 11.32
C LEU A 91 6.14 -4.95 10.41
N TYR A 92 4.99 -4.25 10.40
CA TYR A 92 4.69 -3.23 9.42
C TYR A 92 4.14 -1.95 10.06
N ARG A 93 4.26 -0.87 9.29
CA ARG A 93 3.69 0.44 9.58
C ARG A 93 3.03 1.01 8.33
N LEU A 94 2.07 1.90 8.51
CA LEU A 94 1.47 2.63 7.40
C LEU A 94 2.31 3.85 7.03
N GLY A 95 2.40 4.12 5.74
CA GLY A 95 3.04 5.31 5.20
C GLY A 95 2.12 6.53 5.25
N THR A 96 2.66 7.65 4.79
CA THR A 96 1.88 8.89 4.64
C THR A 96 0.88 8.78 3.49
N VAL A 97 -0.31 9.32 3.68
CA VAL A 97 -1.42 9.26 2.73
C VAL A 97 -1.40 10.47 1.81
N GLN A 98 -1.49 10.22 0.52
CA GLN A 98 -1.62 11.23 -0.51
C GLN A 98 -2.99 11.18 -1.17
N ALA A 99 -3.69 12.31 -1.21
CA ALA A 99 -4.82 12.50 -2.09
C ALA A 99 -4.31 12.98 -3.45
N GLN A 100 -4.80 12.37 -4.53
CA GLN A 100 -4.36 12.69 -5.89
C GLN A 100 -5.56 12.92 -6.79
N LYS A 101 -5.52 14.05 -7.51
CA LYS A 101 -6.46 14.39 -8.57
C LYS A 101 -5.78 14.24 -9.93
N TYR A 102 -6.41 13.51 -10.82
CA TYR A 102 -6.03 13.37 -12.23
C TYR A 102 -7.08 14.05 -13.10
N PRO A 103 -6.80 15.23 -13.69
CA PRO A 103 -7.76 15.96 -14.52
C PRO A 103 -8.20 15.16 -15.74
N GLN A 104 -9.48 15.29 -16.09
CA GLN A 104 -10.08 14.68 -17.28
C GLN A 104 -9.30 15.02 -18.54
N GLY A 105 -9.10 14.03 -19.41
CA GLY A 105 -8.44 14.16 -20.71
C GLY A 105 -6.92 14.41 -20.65
N LEU A 106 -6.36 14.66 -19.47
CA LEU A 106 -4.95 15.06 -19.31
C LEU A 106 -4.22 14.26 -18.23
N GLY A 107 -4.84 14.10 -17.06
CA GLY A 107 -4.24 13.51 -15.87
C GLY A 107 -3.83 12.06 -16.10
N ASN A 108 -2.63 11.68 -15.71
CA ASN A 108 -2.15 10.31 -15.85
C ASN A 108 -0.92 10.04 -15.00
N TYR A 109 -0.58 8.75 -14.87
CA TYR A 109 0.73 8.28 -14.50
C TYR A 109 1.14 7.21 -15.52
N ARG A 110 1.48 7.68 -16.73
CA ARG A 110 1.68 6.81 -17.90
C ARG A 110 2.94 5.96 -17.85
N TYR A 111 3.92 6.35 -17.05
CA TYR A 111 5.15 5.60 -16.89
C TYR A 111 4.87 4.30 -16.14
N TRP A 112 5.30 3.17 -16.68
CA TRP A 112 5.29 1.89 -16.00
C TRP A 112 6.28 1.92 -14.84
N HIS A 113 5.79 1.79 -13.60
CA HIS A 113 6.61 1.94 -12.40
C HIS A 113 6.25 0.91 -11.34
N CYS A 114 7.18 0.72 -10.41
CA CYS A 114 6.93 0.10 -9.13
C CYS A 114 7.16 1.13 -8.03
N GLU A 115 6.80 0.78 -6.79
CA GLU A 115 6.84 1.69 -5.65
C GLU A 115 8.17 1.67 -4.91
N VAL A 116 9.05 0.70 -5.20
CA VAL A 116 10.32 0.49 -4.51
C VAL A 116 11.47 1.03 -5.34
N PHE A 117 12.11 2.08 -4.83
CA PHE A 117 13.29 2.72 -5.44
C PHE A 117 14.09 3.48 -4.36
N PRO A 118 15.41 3.67 -4.54
CA PRO A 118 16.21 4.44 -3.59
C PRO A 118 15.88 5.94 -3.68
N MET A 119 15.76 6.60 -2.52
CA MET A 119 15.58 8.05 -2.44
C MET A 119 16.18 8.60 -1.15
N ALA A 120 17.04 9.61 -1.29
CA ALA A 120 17.63 10.31 -0.15
C ALA A 120 16.55 11.04 0.69
N PRO A 121 16.81 11.29 1.98
CA PRO A 121 18.01 10.91 2.73
C PRO A 121 17.96 9.49 3.33
N HIS A 122 16.80 8.87 3.53
CA HIS A 122 16.64 7.69 4.40
C HIS A 122 16.19 6.42 3.67
N ASN A 123 16.12 6.45 2.33
CA ASN A 123 15.66 5.31 1.53
C ASN A 123 14.31 4.72 1.99
N GLU A 124 13.41 5.56 2.53
CA GLU A 124 12.11 5.16 3.06
C GLU A 124 11.31 4.31 2.06
N GLN A 125 11.47 4.57 0.76
CA GLN A 125 10.77 3.86 -0.31
C GLN A 125 11.24 2.41 -0.48
N LEU A 126 12.43 2.05 0.00
CA LEU A 126 12.92 0.68 -0.01
C LEU A 126 12.18 -0.21 1.03
N HIS A 127 11.53 0.40 2.02
CA HIS A 127 10.76 -0.32 3.03
C HIS A 127 9.33 -0.65 2.58
N ARG A 128 8.88 -0.19 1.41
CA ARG A 128 7.52 -0.42 0.91
C ARG A 128 7.32 -1.90 0.55
N SER A 129 6.37 -2.54 1.23
CA SER A 129 5.99 -3.94 0.98
C SER A 129 4.74 -4.04 0.13
N LEU A 130 3.71 -3.24 0.45
CA LEU A 130 2.47 -3.18 -0.31
C LEU A 130 2.16 -1.73 -0.67
N LEU A 131 1.59 -1.55 -1.86
CA LEU A 131 0.82 -0.38 -2.25
C LEU A 131 -0.63 -0.61 -1.83
N PHE A 132 -1.30 0.43 -1.34
CA PHE A 132 -2.75 0.47 -1.31
C PHE A 132 -3.27 1.79 -1.89
N MET A 133 -4.45 1.73 -2.51
CA MET A 133 -5.15 2.91 -2.99
C MET A 133 -6.65 2.73 -2.87
N PHE A 134 -7.36 3.86 -2.65
CA PHE A 134 -8.81 3.94 -2.69
C PHE A 134 -9.22 4.84 -3.86
N TYR A 135 -10.20 4.41 -4.64
CA TYR A 135 -10.86 5.29 -5.60
C TYR A 135 -11.97 6.07 -4.90
N LEU A 136 -11.97 7.39 -5.05
CA LEU A 136 -12.92 8.29 -4.35
C LEU A 136 -14.13 8.63 -5.22
N ASN A 137 -14.10 8.28 -6.50
CA ASN A 137 -15.20 8.49 -7.42
C ASN A 137 -15.19 7.45 -8.53
N ASP A 138 -16.32 7.36 -9.22
CA ASP A 138 -16.44 6.60 -10.46
C ASP A 138 -15.85 7.37 -11.62
N VAL A 139 -15.21 6.65 -12.56
CA VAL A 139 -14.84 7.14 -13.89
C VAL A 139 -15.27 6.06 -14.88
N GLU A 140 -16.24 6.41 -15.75
CA GLU A 140 -16.84 5.41 -16.63
C GLU A 140 -15.89 5.02 -17.77
N ASP A 141 -15.18 6.02 -18.35
CA ASP A 141 -14.25 5.82 -19.45
C ASP A 141 -12.85 6.28 -19.07
N GLY A 142 -11.87 5.41 -19.22
CA GLY A 142 -10.47 5.67 -18.91
C GLY A 142 -10.19 5.68 -17.40
N GLY A 143 -9.01 6.18 -17.03
CA GLY A 143 -8.60 6.33 -15.64
C GLY A 143 -8.19 5.04 -14.93
N GLU A 144 -8.17 3.90 -15.62
CA GLU A 144 -7.81 2.61 -15.05
C GLU A 144 -6.40 2.64 -14.46
N THR A 145 -6.19 1.76 -13.45
CA THR A 145 -4.86 1.34 -13.02
C THR A 145 -4.56 0.00 -13.66
N GLU A 146 -3.53 -0.04 -14.49
CA GLU A 146 -3.12 -1.26 -15.21
C GLU A 146 -1.91 -1.90 -14.56
N PHE A 147 -1.96 -3.24 -14.38
CA PHE A 147 -0.87 -4.07 -13.88
C PHE A 147 -0.30 -4.91 -15.03
N PHE A 148 0.98 -4.71 -15.35
CA PHE A 148 1.62 -5.29 -16.53
C PHE A 148 1.64 -6.82 -16.53
N TYR A 149 2.25 -7.41 -15.50
CA TYR A 149 2.44 -8.87 -15.43
C TYR A 149 1.14 -9.62 -15.14
N GLN A 150 0.22 -9.04 -14.36
CA GLN A 150 -1.08 -9.63 -14.05
C GLN A 150 -2.07 -9.49 -15.21
N LYS A 151 -1.76 -8.67 -16.23
CA LYS A 151 -2.65 -8.31 -17.36
C LYS A 151 -4.03 -7.87 -16.84
N LYS A 152 -4.03 -7.09 -15.75
CA LYS A 152 -5.24 -6.57 -15.13
C LYS A 152 -5.35 -5.07 -15.33
N SER A 153 -6.57 -4.64 -15.63
CA SER A 153 -6.99 -3.25 -15.65
C SER A 153 -8.07 -3.04 -14.60
N ILE A 154 -7.84 -2.14 -13.66
CA ILE A 154 -8.73 -1.84 -12.54
C ILE A 154 -9.43 -0.52 -12.80
N ARG A 155 -10.72 -0.59 -13.10
CA ARG A 155 -11.55 0.60 -13.34
C ARG A 155 -11.80 1.35 -12.03
N PRO A 156 -11.70 2.71 -12.02
CA PRO A 156 -12.10 3.52 -10.88
C PRO A 156 -13.57 3.32 -10.53
N ARG A 157 -13.84 2.97 -9.26
CA ARG A 157 -15.17 2.90 -8.66
C ARG A 157 -15.08 3.40 -7.24
N VAL A 158 -16.01 4.27 -6.85
CA VAL A 158 -16.04 4.82 -5.49
C VAL A 158 -16.05 3.71 -4.44
N GLY A 159 -15.21 3.86 -3.42
CA GLY A 159 -15.05 2.88 -2.33
C GLY A 159 -14.23 1.64 -2.70
N ARG A 160 -13.79 1.46 -3.96
CA ARG A 160 -12.91 0.35 -4.33
C ARG A 160 -11.52 0.56 -3.76
N MET A 161 -11.05 -0.43 -3.02
CA MET A 161 -9.67 -0.51 -2.56
C MET A 161 -8.86 -1.47 -3.43
N VAL A 162 -7.62 -1.12 -3.72
CA VAL A 162 -6.62 -1.99 -4.35
C VAL A 162 -5.46 -2.17 -3.37
N ILE A 163 -5.05 -3.42 -3.15
CA ILE A 163 -3.84 -3.78 -2.41
C ILE A 163 -2.98 -4.63 -3.34
N ALA A 164 -1.72 -4.28 -3.50
CA ALA A 164 -0.77 -5.00 -4.34
C ALA A 164 0.65 -4.93 -3.77
N PRO A 165 1.50 -5.95 -4.00
CA PRO A 165 2.92 -5.85 -3.73
C PRO A 165 3.55 -4.61 -4.38
N ALA A 166 4.44 -3.95 -3.65
CA ALA A 166 5.03 -2.67 -4.06
C ALA A 166 6.16 -2.82 -5.10
N TYR A 167 6.67 -4.04 -5.29
CA TYR A 167 7.88 -4.32 -6.06
C TYR A 167 7.60 -4.56 -7.56
N PHE A 168 8.65 -4.75 -8.35
CA PHE A 168 8.60 -4.82 -9.82
C PHE A 168 7.65 -5.89 -10.38
N THR A 169 7.35 -6.93 -9.61
CA THR A 169 6.37 -7.97 -10.01
C THR A 169 4.97 -7.41 -10.21
N HIS A 170 4.66 -6.25 -9.62
CA HIS A 170 3.39 -5.53 -9.77
C HIS A 170 3.60 -4.15 -10.40
N THR A 171 4.49 -4.09 -11.41
CA THR A 171 4.67 -2.90 -12.24
C THR A 171 3.33 -2.46 -12.81
N HIS A 172 2.99 -1.19 -12.62
CA HIS A 172 1.69 -0.64 -12.99
C HIS A 172 1.80 0.78 -13.52
N ARG A 173 0.69 1.26 -14.10
CA ARG A 173 0.52 2.64 -14.56
C ARG A 173 -0.91 3.13 -14.38
N GLY A 174 -1.12 4.45 -14.40
CA GLY A 174 -2.43 5.08 -14.40
C GLY A 174 -2.79 5.66 -15.75
N CYS A 175 -3.91 5.21 -16.32
CA CYS A 175 -4.45 5.69 -17.58
C CYS A 175 -5.11 7.07 -17.44
N VAL A 176 -5.26 7.77 -18.56
CA VAL A 176 -5.96 9.06 -18.61
C VAL A 176 -7.46 8.84 -18.34
N PRO A 177 -8.08 9.54 -17.37
CA PRO A 177 -9.53 9.53 -17.22
C PRO A 177 -10.19 10.33 -18.35
N VAL A 178 -11.19 9.75 -19.01
CA VAL A 178 -11.84 10.33 -20.19
C VAL A 178 -13.18 10.96 -19.83
N SER A 179 -13.99 10.31 -19.00
CA SER A 179 -15.35 10.75 -18.68
C SER A 179 -15.48 11.71 -17.51
N GLY A 180 -14.38 12.04 -16.84
CA GLY A 180 -14.35 12.96 -15.70
C GLY A 180 -13.01 12.94 -14.97
N ASP A 181 -12.84 13.82 -14.01
CA ASP A 181 -11.66 13.82 -13.14
C ASP A 181 -11.61 12.54 -12.30
N LYS A 182 -10.41 11.98 -12.10
CA LYS A 182 -10.21 10.85 -11.20
C LYS A 182 -9.59 11.31 -9.89
N TYR A 183 -10.15 10.84 -8.77
CA TYR A 183 -9.64 11.09 -7.43
C TYR A 183 -9.29 9.78 -6.73
N ILE A 184 -8.10 9.72 -6.13
CA ILE A 184 -7.66 8.58 -5.33
C ILE A 184 -7.01 9.02 -4.03
N LEU A 185 -7.05 8.14 -3.02
CA LEU A 185 -6.09 8.14 -1.92
C LEU A 185 -5.07 7.03 -2.17
N THR A 186 -3.80 7.28 -1.92
CA THR A 186 -2.76 6.27 -2.05
C THR A 186 -1.74 6.37 -0.93
N SER A 187 -1.24 5.22 -0.49
CA SER A 187 -0.16 5.09 0.47
C SER A 187 0.42 3.67 0.41
N TRP A 188 1.27 3.35 1.37
CA TRP A 188 2.03 2.11 1.40
C TRP A 188 1.98 1.47 2.79
N VAL A 189 2.06 0.14 2.81
CA VAL A 189 2.44 -0.64 3.98
C VAL A 189 3.95 -0.85 3.89
N LEU A 190 4.68 -0.37 4.89
CA LEU A 190 6.14 -0.43 4.93
C LEU A 190 6.58 -1.44 5.99
N MET A 191 7.69 -2.13 5.73
CA MET A 191 8.39 -2.84 6.81
C MET A 191 8.68 -1.88 7.95
N GLN A 192 8.60 -2.40 9.17
CA GLN A 192 8.99 -1.64 10.37
C GLN A 192 10.49 -1.35 10.32
N ARG A 193 10.90 -0.29 10.98
CA ARG A 193 12.32 0.06 11.10
C ARG A 193 13.03 -0.89 12.05
N ALA A 194 14.30 -1.19 11.77
CA ALA A 194 15.09 -2.13 12.55
C ALA A 194 15.14 -1.74 14.04
N GLU A 195 15.27 -0.46 14.35
CA GLU A 195 15.28 0.07 15.70
C GLU A 195 14.00 -0.20 16.49
N ASN A 196 12.87 -0.46 15.81
CA ASN A 196 11.60 -0.81 16.44
C ASN A 196 11.37 -2.33 16.54
N LEU A 197 12.09 -3.11 15.73
CA LEU A 197 11.98 -4.57 15.70
C LEU A 197 12.96 -5.26 16.65
N TYR A 198 14.11 -4.64 16.90
CA TYR A 198 15.21 -5.21 17.69
C TYR A 198 15.55 -4.37 18.93
N ALA A 199 14.63 -3.47 19.35
CA ALA A 199 14.78 -2.66 20.56
C ALA A 199 14.52 -3.48 21.83
#